data_d093389ef941b4c27e366b0759212c6d
#
_entry.id   d093389ef941b4c27e366b0759212c6d
#
_cell.length_a   1.000
_cell.length_b   1.000
_cell.length_c   1.000
_cell.angle_alpha   90.00
_cell.angle_beta   90.00
_cell.angle_gamma   90.00
#
_symmetry.space_group_name_H-M   'P 1'
#
loop_
_entity.id
_entity.type
_entity.pdbx_description
1 polymer ?
#
loop_
_entity_poly.entity_id
_entity_poly.type
_entity_poly.pdbx_seq_one_letter_code
_entity_poly.pdbx_strand_id
1 'polypeptide(L)'
;DSVQQQARTGGLKLLYAAPERLALPEFRDFLRSLELSFIAVDEAHCISEWGHDFRPDYRNLQALRREFPAVPVIALTATATEKVREDIVSQLDLQNGSRFVSSFNRANLKYTVEPKSNSLSSLLRLLGQHRDESCIIYCFSRKDTESMADTLVGNGFKALPYHAGLDQVTRRETQEKFIRDQVLIIVATIAFGMGINKPDIRLVVHHDLPKTVEGYYQETGRAGRDGLPSECVLFFSYSDKIKQDFFIDQISDDAQRETARQKLAQILRF
;
A
#
# COMPACT_ATOMS: atom_id res chain seq x y z
N ASP A 1 30.64 8.30 -0.90
CA ASP A 1 29.97 9.45 -0.65
C ASP A 1 29.64 9.84 0.80
N SER A 2 29.06 11.06 1.04
CA SER A 2 28.90 11.63 2.38
C SER A 2 28.04 10.77 3.32
N VAL A 3 26.97 10.12 2.81
CA VAL A 3 26.08 9.26 3.61
C VAL A 3 26.80 8.01 4.10
N GLN A 4 27.59 7.35 3.26
CA GLN A 4 28.37 6.19 3.67
C GLN A 4 29.44 6.55 4.69
N GLN A 5 30.08 7.71 4.55
CA GLN A 5 31.05 8.21 5.50
C GLN A 5 30.39 8.50 6.87
N GLN A 6 29.22 9.15 6.88
CA GLN A 6 28.46 9.38 8.11
C GLN A 6 28.03 8.07 8.79
N ALA A 7 27.63 7.05 8.01
CA ALA A 7 27.30 5.75 8.55
C ALA A 7 28.52 5.09 9.24
N ARG A 8 29.69 5.09 8.58
CA ARG A 8 30.94 4.50 9.13
C ARG A 8 31.43 5.21 10.40
N THR A 9 31.18 6.52 10.53
CA THR A 9 31.57 7.30 11.70
C THR A 9 30.51 7.28 12.82
N GLY A 10 29.43 6.50 12.70
CA GLY A 10 28.33 6.44 13.67
C GLY A 10 27.42 7.68 13.68
N GLY A 11 27.56 8.58 12.71
CA GLY A 11 26.74 9.78 12.57
C GLY A 11 25.30 9.48 12.12
N LEU A 12 25.04 8.32 11.52
CA LEU A 12 23.70 7.88 11.15
C LEU A 12 23.16 6.89 12.18
N LYS A 13 21.91 7.08 12.58
CA LYS A 13 21.19 6.15 13.46
C LYS A 13 20.28 5.20 12.68
N LEU A 14 19.81 5.62 11.51
CA LEU A 14 18.96 4.81 10.62
C LEU A 14 19.50 4.90 9.19
N LEU A 15 19.54 3.75 8.51
CA LEU A 15 19.89 3.64 7.11
C LEU A 15 18.74 2.92 6.37
N TYR A 16 18.06 3.64 5.50
CA TYR A 16 17.04 3.05 4.62
C TYR A 16 17.69 2.55 3.33
N ALA A 17 17.40 1.31 2.97
CA ALA A 17 17.87 0.69 1.75
C ALA A 17 16.75 -0.08 1.06
N ALA A 18 16.62 0.06 -0.25
CA ALA A 18 15.76 -0.80 -1.04
C ALA A 18 16.38 -2.19 -1.20
N PRO A 19 15.57 -3.28 -1.24
CA PRO A 19 16.07 -4.65 -1.37
C PRO A 19 16.95 -4.88 -2.60
N GLU A 20 16.69 -4.16 -3.70
CA GLU A 20 17.47 -4.20 -4.94
C GLU A 20 18.94 -3.83 -4.71
N ARG A 21 19.23 -2.94 -3.75
CA ARG A 21 20.61 -2.56 -3.43
C ARG A 21 21.41 -3.68 -2.81
N LEU A 22 20.73 -4.64 -2.17
CA LEU A 22 21.38 -5.81 -1.57
C LEU A 22 21.96 -6.77 -2.64
N ALA A 23 21.52 -6.68 -3.89
CA ALA A 23 22.12 -7.40 -5.00
C ALA A 23 23.52 -6.87 -5.36
N LEU A 24 23.86 -5.63 -4.99
CA LEU A 24 25.15 -4.99 -5.29
C LEU A 24 26.22 -5.42 -4.31
N PRO A 25 27.32 -6.07 -4.75
CA PRO A 25 28.40 -6.51 -3.86
C PRO A 25 28.99 -5.37 -3.03
N GLU A 26 29.22 -4.20 -3.64
CA GLU A 26 29.81 -3.05 -2.97
C GLU A 26 28.91 -2.54 -1.82
N PHE A 27 27.60 -2.67 -1.95
CA PHE A 27 26.68 -2.27 -0.89
C PHE A 27 26.69 -3.26 0.26
N ARG A 28 26.80 -4.55 0.00
CA ARG A 28 26.98 -5.57 1.06
C ARG A 28 28.30 -5.40 1.78
N ASP A 29 29.40 -5.14 1.06
CA ASP A 29 30.70 -4.85 1.66
C ASP A 29 30.65 -3.59 2.54
N PHE A 30 29.92 -2.57 2.09
CA PHE A 30 29.68 -1.40 2.91
C PHE A 30 28.91 -1.76 4.19
N LEU A 31 27.83 -2.55 4.11
CA LEU A 31 27.10 -3.00 5.30
C LEU A 31 27.98 -3.80 6.27
N ARG A 32 28.87 -4.67 5.78
CA ARG A 32 29.84 -5.42 6.61
C ARG A 32 30.81 -4.50 7.34
N SER A 33 31.06 -3.29 6.83
CA SER A 33 31.92 -2.31 7.48
C SER A 33 31.22 -1.53 8.60
N LEU A 34 29.92 -1.80 8.88
CA LEU A 34 29.12 -1.13 9.88
C LEU A 34 28.83 -2.01 11.09
N GLU A 35 28.71 -1.41 12.26
CA GLU A 35 28.16 -2.06 13.46
C GLU A 35 26.64 -1.95 13.43
N LEU A 36 25.96 -2.98 12.90
CA LEU A 36 24.51 -3.01 12.81
C LEU A 36 23.91 -3.48 14.14
N SER A 37 23.07 -2.66 14.76
CA SER A 37 22.36 -3.02 16.00
C SER A 37 21.16 -3.94 15.73
N PHE A 38 20.44 -3.73 14.61
CA PHE A 38 19.37 -4.61 14.13
C PHE A 38 19.04 -4.33 12.67
N ILE A 39 18.30 -5.23 12.04
CA ILE A 39 17.78 -5.11 10.69
C ILE A 39 16.26 -5.15 10.77
N ALA A 40 15.59 -4.12 10.24
CA ALA A 40 14.14 -4.11 10.09
C ALA A 40 13.75 -4.32 8.63
N VAL A 41 12.93 -5.33 8.37
CA VAL A 41 12.36 -5.64 7.05
C VAL A 41 10.92 -5.17 7.06
N ASP A 42 10.65 -4.07 6.38
CA ASP A 42 9.29 -3.58 6.17
C ASP A 42 8.66 -4.27 4.96
N GLU A 43 7.31 -4.32 4.93
CA GLU A 43 6.54 -5.03 3.91
C GLU A 43 7.06 -6.46 3.67
N ALA A 44 7.38 -7.16 4.75
CA ALA A 44 8.03 -8.48 4.70
C ALA A 44 7.20 -9.53 3.91
N HIS A 45 5.89 -9.31 3.72
CA HIS A 45 5.04 -10.15 2.87
C HIS A 45 5.52 -10.21 1.41
N CYS A 46 6.28 -9.20 0.95
CA CYS A 46 6.85 -9.18 -0.39
C CYS A 46 7.90 -10.29 -0.65
N ILE A 47 8.42 -10.94 0.39
CA ILE A 47 9.34 -12.08 0.24
C ILE A 47 8.63 -13.36 -0.22
N SER A 48 7.33 -13.45 0.03
CA SER A 48 6.52 -14.63 -0.20
C SER A 48 5.83 -14.62 -1.57
N GLU A 49 5.97 -15.68 -2.33
CA GLU A 49 5.21 -15.89 -3.59
C GLU A 49 3.71 -16.03 -3.34
N TRP A 50 3.30 -16.35 -2.13
CA TRP A 50 1.91 -16.44 -1.71
C TRP A 50 1.36 -15.07 -1.25
N GLY A 51 2.22 -14.06 -1.13
CA GLY A 51 1.84 -12.68 -0.83
C GLY A 51 1.07 -12.02 -1.97
N HIS A 52 0.42 -10.93 -1.67
CA HIS A 52 -0.33 -10.17 -2.69
C HIS A 52 0.56 -9.25 -3.54
N ASP A 53 1.79 -8.95 -3.09
CA ASP A 53 2.79 -8.09 -3.75
C ASP A 53 4.17 -8.74 -3.68
N PHE A 54 4.31 -9.93 -4.29
CA PHE A 54 5.59 -10.63 -4.35
C PHE A 54 6.62 -9.81 -5.14
N ARG A 55 7.81 -9.63 -4.55
CA ARG A 55 8.94 -8.94 -5.16
C ARG A 55 10.20 -9.82 -5.14
N PRO A 56 10.70 -10.26 -6.30
CA PRO A 56 11.88 -11.14 -6.38
C PRO A 56 13.10 -10.61 -5.62
N ASP A 57 13.29 -9.29 -5.60
CA ASP A 57 14.43 -8.64 -4.92
C ASP A 57 14.42 -8.83 -3.39
N TYR A 58 13.24 -9.10 -2.78
CA TYR A 58 13.15 -9.45 -1.36
C TYR A 58 13.85 -10.76 -1.02
N ARG A 59 14.11 -11.65 -1.99
CA ARG A 59 14.93 -12.86 -1.80
C ARG A 59 16.37 -12.53 -1.41
N ASN A 60 16.89 -11.36 -1.77
CA ASN A 60 18.21 -10.89 -1.34
C ASN A 60 18.33 -10.75 0.19
N LEU A 61 17.20 -10.56 0.89
CA LEU A 61 17.16 -10.50 2.35
C LEU A 61 17.56 -11.82 3.02
N GLN A 62 17.30 -12.95 2.37
CA GLN A 62 17.78 -14.25 2.85
C GLN A 62 19.31 -14.33 2.87
N ALA A 63 19.98 -13.80 1.82
CA ALA A 63 21.43 -13.71 1.78
C ALA A 63 21.95 -12.76 2.87
N LEU A 64 21.31 -11.60 3.05
CA LEU A 64 21.65 -10.65 4.11
C LEU A 64 21.56 -11.29 5.50
N ARG A 65 20.51 -12.07 5.78
CA ARG A 65 20.35 -12.78 7.06
C ARG A 65 21.50 -13.74 7.34
N ARG A 66 21.97 -14.45 6.32
CA ARG A 66 23.12 -15.37 6.42
C ARG A 66 24.44 -14.64 6.66
N GLU A 67 24.61 -13.46 6.10
CA GLU A 67 25.81 -12.63 6.27
C GLU A 67 25.88 -11.99 7.67
N PHE A 68 24.74 -11.74 8.31
CA PHE A 68 24.65 -11.11 9.62
C PHE A 68 23.89 -11.99 10.63
N PRO A 69 24.38 -13.20 10.94
CA PRO A 69 23.66 -14.17 11.78
C PRO A 69 23.47 -13.69 13.23
N ALA A 70 24.36 -12.85 13.74
CA ALA A 70 24.31 -12.32 15.11
C ALA A 70 23.44 -11.06 15.25
N VAL A 71 23.07 -10.41 14.12
CA VAL A 71 22.28 -9.18 14.16
C VAL A 71 20.79 -9.54 14.30
N PRO A 72 20.08 -8.99 15.30
CA PRO A 72 18.64 -9.18 15.42
C PRO A 72 17.89 -8.71 14.19
N VAL A 73 16.84 -9.45 13.79
CA VAL A 73 15.99 -9.10 12.64
C VAL A 73 14.56 -8.95 13.10
N ILE A 74 13.91 -7.88 12.66
CA ILE A 74 12.47 -7.65 12.79
C ILE A 74 11.85 -7.68 11.39
N ALA A 75 10.82 -8.51 11.19
CA ALA A 75 10.01 -8.53 9.99
C ALA A 75 8.63 -7.94 10.29
N LEU A 76 8.25 -6.93 9.54
CA LEU A 76 7.02 -6.16 9.72
C LEU A 76 6.14 -6.27 8.47
N THR A 77 4.85 -6.48 8.67
CA THR A 77 3.87 -6.45 7.58
C THR A 77 2.47 -6.18 8.14
N ALA A 78 1.68 -5.42 7.39
CA ALA A 78 0.27 -5.16 7.72
C ALA A 78 -0.67 -6.26 7.21
N THR A 79 -0.24 -7.04 6.20
CA THR A 79 -1.12 -7.94 5.44
C THR A 79 -0.43 -9.29 5.21
N ALA A 80 -0.49 -10.18 6.17
CA ALA A 80 0.07 -11.52 6.01
C ALA A 80 -0.92 -12.58 6.50
N THR A 81 -1.36 -13.46 5.60
CA THR A 81 -2.06 -14.68 5.94
C THR A 81 -1.13 -15.62 6.74
N GLU A 82 -1.67 -16.64 7.37
CA GLU A 82 -0.86 -17.61 8.12
C GLU A 82 0.25 -18.23 7.26
N LYS A 83 -0.09 -18.65 6.03
CA LYS A 83 0.86 -19.20 5.06
C LYS A 83 1.99 -18.21 4.72
N VAL A 84 1.65 -16.94 4.52
CA VAL A 84 2.65 -15.87 4.24
C VAL A 84 3.54 -15.64 5.47
N ARG A 85 2.97 -15.67 6.69
CA ARG A 85 3.77 -15.52 7.93
C ARG A 85 4.77 -16.67 8.12
N GLU A 86 4.35 -17.90 7.83
CA GLU A 86 5.24 -19.06 7.88
C GLU A 86 6.36 -18.96 6.86
N ASP A 87 6.07 -18.49 5.66
CA ASP A 87 7.06 -18.29 4.62
C ASP A 87 8.06 -17.19 5.01
N ILE A 88 7.60 -16.04 5.54
CA ILE A 88 8.48 -14.99 6.08
C ILE A 88 9.44 -15.56 7.13
N VAL A 89 8.91 -16.34 8.08
CA VAL A 89 9.73 -16.96 9.14
C VAL A 89 10.78 -17.90 8.57
N SER A 90 10.39 -18.70 7.56
CA SER A 90 11.29 -19.63 6.89
C SER A 90 12.37 -18.92 6.09
N GLN A 91 11.98 -17.92 5.27
CA GLN A 91 12.89 -17.19 4.38
C GLN A 91 13.91 -16.32 5.13
N LEU A 92 13.52 -15.76 6.29
CA LEU A 92 14.37 -14.89 7.09
C LEU A 92 15.02 -15.59 8.29
N ASP A 93 14.89 -16.91 8.40
CA ASP A 93 15.47 -17.72 9.51
C ASP A 93 15.04 -17.18 10.89
N LEU A 94 13.72 -17.02 11.09
CA LEU A 94 13.14 -16.44 12.31
C LEU A 94 12.39 -17.48 13.16
N GLN A 95 12.70 -18.79 13.04
CA GLN A 95 11.99 -19.89 13.72
C GLN A 95 11.98 -19.74 15.24
N ASN A 96 13.07 -19.19 15.81
CA ASN A 96 13.23 -18.97 17.24
C ASN A 96 12.76 -17.57 17.69
N GLY A 97 12.17 -16.78 16.78
CA GLY A 97 11.69 -15.43 17.07
C GLY A 97 10.32 -15.40 17.72
N SER A 98 10.03 -14.32 18.44
CA SER A 98 8.69 -14.04 18.93
C SER A 98 7.78 -13.55 17.81
N ARG A 99 6.52 -14.01 17.79
CA ARG A 99 5.52 -13.60 16.80
C ARG A 99 4.44 -12.75 17.48
N PHE A 100 4.20 -11.57 16.95
CA PHE A 100 3.15 -10.66 17.42
C PHE A 100 2.12 -10.50 16.29
N VAL A 101 0.90 -10.94 16.53
CA VAL A 101 -0.20 -10.85 15.56
C VAL A 101 -1.33 -10.06 16.19
N SER A 102 -1.63 -8.90 15.63
CA SER A 102 -2.78 -8.08 16.02
C SER A 102 -4.01 -8.42 15.18
N SER A 103 -5.19 -8.10 15.68
CA SER A 103 -6.42 -8.20 14.92
C SER A 103 -6.38 -7.24 13.73
N PHE A 104 -6.92 -7.69 12.60
CA PHE A 104 -7.16 -6.84 11.42
C PHE A 104 -8.32 -5.86 11.63
N ASN A 105 -9.17 -6.11 12.64
CA ASN A 105 -10.33 -5.27 12.91
C ASN A 105 -9.90 -3.92 13.51
N ARG A 106 -10.23 -2.85 12.82
CA ARG A 106 -10.05 -1.48 13.28
C ARG A 106 -11.42 -0.90 13.66
N ALA A 107 -11.70 -0.89 14.95
CA ALA A 107 -12.99 -0.49 15.50
C ALA A 107 -13.42 0.94 15.13
N ASN A 108 -12.47 1.80 14.76
CA ASN A 108 -12.73 3.18 14.35
C ASN A 108 -13.06 3.33 12.84
N LEU A 109 -13.01 2.25 12.07
CA LEU A 109 -13.35 2.29 10.64
C LEU A 109 -14.73 1.70 10.41
N LYS A 110 -15.60 2.48 9.78
CA LYS A 110 -16.92 2.03 9.32
C LYS A 110 -16.86 1.67 7.85
N TYR A 111 -17.13 0.41 7.53
CA TYR A 111 -17.18 -0.07 6.15
C TYR A 111 -18.61 -0.07 5.62
N THR A 112 -18.78 0.45 4.41
CA THR A 112 -20.09 0.48 3.72
C THR A 112 -19.91 0.13 2.26
N VAL A 113 -20.82 -0.70 1.72
CA VAL A 113 -20.91 -0.98 0.29
C VAL A 113 -22.18 -0.32 -0.24
N GLU A 114 -22.05 0.53 -1.25
CA GLU A 114 -23.17 1.22 -1.91
C GLU A 114 -23.28 0.80 -3.39
N PRO A 115 -24.50 0.75 -3.96
CA PRO A 115 -24.67 0.51 -5.40
C PRO A 115 -24.00 1.61 -6.24
N LYS A 116 -23.32 1.22 -7.32
CA LYS A 116 -22.61 2.14 -8.22
C LYS A 116 -23.54 2.93 -9.14
N SER A 117 -24.82 2.60 -9.22
CA SER A 117 -25.79 3.19 -10.16
C SER A 117 -25.92 4.71 -10.07
N ASN A 118 -25.71 5.29 -8.90
CA ASN A 118 -25.71 6.74 -8.66
C ASN A 118 -24.44 7.20 -7.94
N SER A 119 -23.30 6.58 -8.24
CA SER A 119 -22.05 6.77 -7.48
C SER A 119 -21.60 8.24 -7.42
N LEU A 120 -21.77 9.03 -8.49
CA LEU A 120 -21.38 10.43 -8.45
C LEU A 120 -22.23 11.23 -7.44
N SER A 121 -23.54 11.08 -7.45
CA SER A 121 -24.42 11.78 -6.50
C SER A 121 -24.13 11.35 -5.05
N SER A 122 -23.93 10.06 -4.83
CA SER A 122 -23.53 9.53 -3.51
C SER A 122 -22.16 10.06 -3.08
N LEU A 123 -21.18 10.11 -3.99
CA LEU A 123 -19.85 10.64 -3.72
C LEU A 123 -19.90 12.12 -3.33
N LEU A 124 -20.63 12.95 -4.09
CA LEU A 124 -20.78 14.37 -3.80
C LEU A 124 -21.47 14.60 -2.45
N ARG A 125 -22.45 13.77 -2.08
CA ARG A 125 -23.10 13.79 -0.75
C ARG A 125 -22.09 13.45 0.35
N LEU A 126 -21.32 12.39 0.18
CA LEU A 126 -20.28 11.99 1.15
C LEU A 126 -19.24 13.10 1.32
N LEU A 127 -18.69 13.63 0.23
CA LEU A 127 -17.73 14.74 0.28
C LEU A 127 -18.32 16.02 0.89
N GLY A 128 -19.64 16.25 0.74
CA GLY A 128 -20.34 17.34 1.41
C GLY A 128 -20.41 17.16 2.93
N GLN A 129 -20.47 15.93 3.42
CA GLN A 129 -20.43 15.59 4.85
C GLN A 129 -19.01 15.70 5.44
N HIS A 130 -17.97 15.48 4.61
CA HIS A 130 -16.55 15.52 4.96
C HIS A 130 -15.83 16.75 4.38
N ARG A 131 -16.51 17.92 4.33
CA ARG A 131 -16.07 19.10 3.56
C ARG A 131 -14.68 19.63 3.95
N ASP A 132 -14.37 19.59 5.24
CA ASP A 132 -13.13 20.10 5.82
C ASP A 132 -12.19 18.97 6.27
N GLU A 133 -12.39 17.78 5.72
CA GLU A 133 -11.67 16.58 6.11
C GLU A 133 -10.93 15.95 4.93
N SER A 134 -9.83 15.28 5.23
CA SER A 134 -9.00 14.63 4.21
C SER A 134 -9.65 13.36 3.69
N CYS A 135 -9.78 13.27 2.35
CA CYS A 135 -10.42 12.18 1.64
C CYS A 135 -9.52 11.59 0.55
N ILE A 136 -9.58 10.27 0.36
CA ILE A 136 -8.96 9.58 -0.77
C ILE A 136 -10.04 8.85 -1.56
N ILE A 137 -10.02 9.00 -2.89
CA ILE A 137 -10.92 8.30 -3.80
C ILE A 137 -10.09 7.44 -4.73
N TYR A 138 -10.24 6.12 -4.65
CA TYR A 138 -9.54 5.18 -5.51
C TYR A 138 -10.34 4.88 -6.77
N CYS A 139 -9.71 5.08 -7.94
CA CYS A 139 -10.23 4.74 -9.25
C CYS A 139 -9.35 3.68 -9.92
N PHE A 140 -9.95 2.93 -10.85
CA PHE A 140 -9.28 1.81 -11.53
C PHE A 140 -8.17 2.26 -12.47
N SER A 141 -8.40 3.28 -13.30
CA SER A 141 -7.46 3.73 -14.34
C SER A 141 -6.99 5.16 -14.13
N ARG A 142 -5.87 5.50 -14.78
CA ARG A 142 -5.33 6.88 -14.81
C ARG A 142 -6.37 7.86 -15.37
N LYS A 143 -7.03 7.48 -16.48
CA LYS A 143 -8.05 8.30 -17.13
C LYS A 143 -9.27 8.53 -16.22
N ASP A 144 -9.73 7.48 -15.52
CA ASP A 144 -10.84 7.62 -14.57
C ASP A 144 -10.45 8.53 -13.40
N THR A 145 -9.19 8.46 -12.97
CA THR A 145 -8.63 9.30 -11.90
C THR A 145 -8.65 10.78 -12.28
N GLU A 146 -8.17 11.12 -13.48
CA GLU A 146 -8.16 12.49 -13.99
C GLU A 146 -9.59 13.00 -14.21
N SER A 147 -10.45 12.24 -14.90
CA SER A 147 -11.84 12.58 -15.17
C SER A 147 -12.66 12.79 -13.90
N MET A 148 -12.46 11.97 -12.89
CA MET A 148 -13.14 12.12 -11.59
C MET A 148 -12.66 13.38 -10.87
N ALA A 149 -11.34 13.65 -10.85
CA ALA A 149 -10.81 14.87 -10.25
C ALA A 149 -11.41 16.13 -10.92
N ASP A 150 -11.45 16.17 -12.26
CA ASP A 150 -12.05 17.27 -13.01
C ASP A 150 -13.54 17.43 -12.70
N THR A 151 -14.26 16.30 -12.61
CA THR A 151 -15.70 16.30 -12.24
C THR A 151 -15.90 16.90 -10.84
N LEU A 152 -15.07 16.56 -9.87
CA LEU A 152 -15.15 17.10 -8.51
C LEU A 152 -14.83 18.59 -8.49
N VAL A 153 -13.82 19.04 -9.24
CA VAL A 153 -13.48 20.45 -9.37
C VAL A 153 -14.66 21.22 -9.99
N GLY A 154 -15.28 20.68 -11.03
CA GLY A 154 -16.48 21.25 -11.64
C GLY A 154 -17.70 21.34 -10.68
N ASN A 155 -17.72 20.52 -9.62
CA ASN A 155 -18.72 20.56 -8.55
C ASN A 155 -18.28 21.38 -7.32
N GLY A 156 -17.20 22.16 -7.42
CA GLY A 156 -16.75 23.10 -6.38
C GLY A 156 -15.86 22.49 -5.29
N PHE A 157 -15.34 21.27 -5.48
CA PHE A 157 -14.38 20.66 -4.58
C PHE A 157 -12.95 20.90 -5.05
N LYS A 158 -12.01 21.05 -4.12
CA LYS A 158 -10.57 21.10 -4.43
C LYS A 158 -10.02 19.67 -4.43
N ALA A 159 -9.94 19.06 -5.60
CA ALA A 159 -9.42 17.70 -5.77
C ALA A 159 -8.22 17.69 -6.72
N LEU A 160 -7.25 16.82 -6.47
CA LEU A 160 -6.10 16.59 -7.36
C LEU A 160 -6.00 15.11 -7.74
N PRO A 161 -5.66 14.80 -9.00
CA PRO A 161 -5.39 13.44 -9.43
C PRO A 161 -4.00 12.98 -8.98
N TYR A 162 -3.85 11.67 -8.72
CA TYR A 162 -2.56 11.04 -8.44
C TYR A 162 -2.46 9.64 -9.05
N HIS A 163 -1.50 9.43 -9.92
CA HIS A 163 -1.22 8.12 -10.54
C HIS A 163 0.22 8.04 -11.06
N ALA A 164 0.69 6.84 -11.35
CA ALA A 164 2.06 6.58 -11.80
C ALA A 164 2.42 7.22 -13.17
N GLY A 165 1.44 7.66 -13.94
CA GLY A 165 1.66 8.37 -15.21
C GLY A 165 2.04 9.85 -15.07
N LEU A 166 1.84 10.44 -13.89
CA LEU A 166 2.29 11.80 -13.61
C LEU A 166 3.82 11.83 -13.44
N ASP A 167 4.45 12.94 -13.82
CA ASP A 167 5.86 13.15 -13.58
C ASP A 167 6.20 13.19 -12.07
N GLN A 168 7.48 13.01 -11.76
CA GLN A 168 7.93 12.91 -10.37
C GLN A 168 7.71 14.19 -9.57
N VAL A 169 7.84 15.36 -10.21
CA VAL A 169 7.66 16.66 -9.55
C VAL A 169 6.20 16.85 -9.17
N THR A 170 5.29 16.66 -10.12
CA THR A 170 3.84 16.75 -9.91
C THR A 170 3.37 15.78 -8.82
N ARG A 171 3.86 14.53 -8.83
CA ARG A 171 3.50 13.55 -7.78
C ARG A 171 3.93 14.01 -6.40
N ARG A 172 5.17 14.50 -6.27
CA ARG A 172 5.68 15.01 -5.00
C ARG A 172 4.88 16.22 -4.51
N GLU A 173 4.63 17.18 -5.39
CA GLU A 173 3.87 18.39 -5.02
C GLU A 173 2.43 18.06 -4.61
N THR A 174 1.76 17.16 -5.33
CA THR A 174 0.40 16.71 -5.00
C THR A 174 0.38 16.04 -3.62
N GLN A 175 1.34 15.18 -3.34
CA GLN A 175 1.48 14.52 -2.04
C GLN A 175 1.75 15.53 -0.92
N GLU A 176 2.66 16.50 -1.12
CA GLU A 176 2.96 17.55 -0.14
C GLU A 176 1.75 18.43 0.14
N LYS A 177 1.00 18.84 -0.90
CA LYS A 177 -0.23 19.61 -0.75
C LYS A 177 -1.27 18.87 0.09
N PHE A 178 -1.43 17.56 -0.12
CA PHE A 178 -2.34 16.75 0.66
C PHE A 178 -1.89 16.59 2.12
N ILE A 179 -0.61 16.30 2.36
CA ILE A 179 -0.07 16.16 3.71
C ILE A 179 -0.18 17.47 4.52
N ARG A 180 -0.08 18.62 3.85
CA ARG A 180 -0.15 19.96 4.47
C ARG A 180 -1.55 20.57 4.46
N ASP A 181 -2.59 19.83 4.19
CA ASP A 181 -4.00 20.27 4.14
C ASP A 181 -4.29 21.42 3.15
N GLN A 182 -3.42 21.63 2.17
CA GLN A 182 -3.64 22.61 1.10
C GLN A 182 -4.67 22.09 0.08
N VAL A 183 -4.78 20.77 -0.05
CA VAL A 183 -5.81 20.05 -0.79
C VAL A 183 -6.28 18.89 0.07
N LEU A 184 -7.59 18.77 0.25
CA LEU A 184 -8.18 17.77 1.13
C LEU A 184 -8.64 16.50 0.39
N ILE A 185 -8.77 16.54 -0.95
CA ILE A 185 -9.26 15.42 -1.73
C ILE A 185 -8.21 14.98 -2.74
N ILE A 186 -7.81 13.73 -2.66
CA ILE A 186 -7.00 13.06 -3.68
C ILE A 186 -7.84 12.01 -4.40
N VAL A 187 -7.89 12.10 -5.73
CA VAL A 187 -8.40 11.03 -6.57
C VAL A 187 -7.21 10.25 -7.10
N ALA A 188 -7.15 8.94 -6.87
CA ALA A 188 -5.93 8.20 -7.11
C ALA A 188 -6.15 6.81 -7.71
N THR A 189 -5.13 6.29 -8.38
CA THR A 189 -4.96 4.86 -8.54
C THR A 189 -4.25 4.28 -7.30
N ILE A 190 -4.08 2.95 -7.26
CA ILE A 190 -3.29 2.25 -6.21
C ILE A 190 -1.85 2.80 -6.05
N ALA A 191 -1.37 3.61 -6.99
CA ALA A 191 -0.06 4.27 -6.89
C ALA A 191 0.03 5.30 -5.75
N PHE A 192 -1.11 5.83 -5.27
CA PHE A 192 -1.18 6.66 -4.08
C PHE A 192 -1.30 5.78 -2.85
N GLY A 193 -0.16 5.26 -2.42
CA GLY A 193 -0.15 4.21 -1.43
C GLY A 193 1.05 4.31 -0.50
N MET A 194 2.12 3.60 -0.82
CA MET A 194 3.32 3.54 0.00
C MET A 194 3.87 4.94 0.30
N GLY A 195 4.23 5.18 1.56
CA GLY A 195 4.80 6.46 1.99
C GLY A 195 3.79 7.57 2.34
N ILE A 196 2.48 7.34 2.22
CA ILE A 196 1.48 8.29 2.72
C ILE A 196 1.27 8.07 4.21
N ASN A 197 1.81 9.01 5.00
CA ASN A 197 1.69 8.98 6.46
C ASN A 197 0.87 10.18 6.97
N LYS A 198 -0.38 10.29 6.50
CA LYS A 198 -1.36 11.27 7.00
C LYS A 198 -2.30 10.56 7.98
N PRO A 199 -2.34 10.96 9.27
CA PRO A 199 -3.08 10.22 10.30
C PRO A 199 -4.59 10.45 10.25
N ASP A 200 -5.03 11.58 9.75
CA ASP A 200 -6.36 12.16 9.88
C ASP A 200 -7.22 12.08 8.61
N ILE A 201 -7.04 11.05 7.81
CA ILE A 201 -7.91 10.77 6.66
C ILE A 201 -9.25 10.24 7.19
N ARG A 202 -10.35 10.97 6.92
CA ARG A 202 -11.69 10.64 7.43
C ARG A 202 -12.53 9.81 6.47
N LEU A 203 -12.25 9.89 5.17
CA LEU A 203 -13.02 9.17 4.17
C LEU A 203 -12.09 8.52 3.15
N VAL A 204 -12.25 7.22 2.95
CA VAL A 204 -11.65 6.48 1.84
C VAL A 204 -12.77 5.88 0.99
N VAL A 205 -12.81 6.26 -0.27
CA VAL A 205 -13.82 5.78 -1.23
C VAL A 205 -13.15 4.93 -2.30
N HIS A 206 -13.66 3.74 -2.53
CA HIS A 206 -13.35 2.95 -3.71
C HIS A 206 -14.46 3.12 -4.74
N HIS A 207 -14.18 3.89 -5.79
CA HIS A 207 -15.11 4.08 -6.90
C HIS A 207 -15.21 2.83 -7.80
N ASP A 208 -14.19 2.01 -7.79
CA ASP A 208 -14.11 0.73 -8.50
C ASP A 208 -13.71 -0.40 -7.53
N LEU A 209 -14.11 -1.64 -7.86
CA LEU A 209 -13.77 -2.82 -7.07
C LEU A 209 -12.25 -3.02 -7.02
N PRO A 210 -11.64 -3.11 -5.84
CA PRO A 210 -10.23 -3.44 -5.69
C PRO A 210 -9.91 -4.83 -6.25
N LYS A 211 -8.64 -5.07 -6.58
CA LYS A 211 -8.21 -6.35 -7.16
C LYS A 211 -8.19 -7.49 -6.14
N THR A 212 -7.92 -7.19 -4.88
CA THR A 212 -7.77 -8.17 -3.79
C THR A 212 -8.30 -7.60 -2.47
N VAL A 213 -8.65 -8.48 -1.54
CA VAL A 213 -9.05 -8.10 -0.18
C VAL A 213 -7.88 -7.43 0.56
N GLU A 214 -6.66 -7.93 0.38
CA GLU A 214 -5.46 -7.37 1.00
C GLU A 214 -5.18 -5.95 0.50
N GLY A 215 -5.33 -5.71 -0.81
CA GLY A 215 -5.22 -4.37 -1.40
C GLY A 215 -6.28 -3.42 -0.82
N TYR A 216 -7.54 -3.89 -0.77
CA TYR A 216 -8.63 -3.13 -0.15
C TYR A 216 -8.32 -2.77 1.30
N TYR A 217 -7.81 -3.73 2.07
CA TYR A 217 -7.43 -3.53 3.46
C TYR A 217 -6.28 -2.51 3.61
N GLN A 218 -5.26 -2.58 2.77
CA GLN A 218 -4.15 -1.61 2.79
C GLN A 218 -4.61 -0.19 2.42
N GLU A 219 -5.50 -0.07 1.45
CA GLU A 219 -6.02 1.20 0.97
C GLU A 219 -6.96 1.83 2.00
N THR A 220 -7.90 1.07 2.56
CA THR A 220 -8.78 1.52 3.65
C THR A 220 -8.03 1.75 4.95
N GLY A 221 -6.95 1.01 5.20
CA GLY A 221 -6.07 1.16 6.35
C GLY A 221 -5.37 2.52 6.47
N ARG A 222 -5.50 3.38 5.44
CA ARG A 222 -5.03 4.78 5.49
C ARG A 222 -5.96 5.67 6.28
N ALA A 223 -7.24 5.31 6.38
CA ALA A 223 -8.22 6.06 7.14
C ALA A 223 -7.96 5.96 8.65
N GLY A 224 -8.18 7.04 9.37
CA GLY A 224 -8.23 7.09 10.83
C GLY A 224 -7.03 6.48 11.54
N ARG A 225 -5.81 6.72 11.08
CA ARG A 225 -4.58 6.23 11.76
C ARG A 225 -4.37 6.85 13.14
N ASP A 226 -5.00 7.98 13.39
CA ASP A 226 -5.05 8.65 14.70
C ASP A 226 -6.07 8.02 15.69
N GLY A 227 -6.79 6.97 15.25
CA GLY A 227 -7.79 6.27 16.06
C GLY A 227 -9.17 6.91 16.04
N LEU A 228 -9.36 8.05 15.39
CA LEU A 228 -10.67 8.70 15.29
C LEU A 228 -11.57 8.01 14.25
N PRO A 229 -12.91 8.11 14.42
CA PRO A 229 -13.87 7.53 13.49
C PRO A 229 -13.63 7.96 12.05
N SER A 230 -13.68 7.02 11.12
CA SER A 230 -13.50 7.27 9.70
C SER A 230 -14.33 6.30 8.87
N GLU A 231 -14.71 6.73 7.67
CA GLU A 231 -15.57 5.94 6.79
C GLU A 231 -14.78 5.37 5.60
N CYS A 232 -15.10 4.12 5.25
CA CYS A 232 -14.57 3.42 4.08
C CYS A 232 -15.77 2.97 3.23
N VAL A 233 -15.93 3.55 2.05
CA VAL A 233 -17.08 3.30 1.18
C VAL A 233 -16.61 2.64 -0.12
N LEU A 234 -17.23 1.53 -0.47
CA LEU A 234 -17.02 0.85 -1.75
C LEU A 234 -18.27 1.02 -2.61
N PHE A 235 -18.14 1.64 -3.78
CA PHE A 235 -19.15 1.57 -4.82
C PHE A 235 -18.99 0.30 -5.63
N PHE A 236 -20.03 -0.51 -5.66
CA PHE A 236 -20.01 -1.80 -6.34
C PHE A 236 -21.10 -1.93 -7.39
N SER A 237 -20.73 -2.50 -8.54
CA SER A 237 -21.64 -3.01 -9.55
C SER A 237 -21.11 -4.30 -10.15
N TYR A 238 -21.99 -5.12 -10.71
CA TYR A 238 -21.56 -6.36 -11.35
C TYR A 238 -20.65 -6.12 -12.58
N SER A 239 -20.74 -4.96 -13.21
CA SER A 239 -19.85 -4.55 -14.31
C SER A 239 -18.39 -4.40 -13.85
N ASP A 240 -18.15 -4.11 -12.56
CA ASP A 240 -16.78 -4.06 -12.01
C ASP A 240 -16.14 -5.46 -12.01
N LYS A 241 -16.91 -6.50 -11.70
CA LYS A 241 -16.46 -7.90 -11.82
C LYS A 241 -16.09 -8.24 -13.27
N ILE A 242 -16.96 -7.92 -14.23
CA ILE A 242 -16.70 -8.18 -15.65
C ILE A 242 -15.42 -7.46 -16.11
N LYS A 243 -15.22 -6.23 -15.67
CA LYS A 243 -14.00 -5.45 -15.96
C LYS A 243 -12.76 -6.14 -15.38
N GLN A 244 -12.82 -6.63 -14.15
CA GLN A 244 -11.72 -7.38 -13.54
C GLN A 244 -11.45 -8.71 -14.25
N ASP A 245 -12.49 -9.49 -14.58
CA ASP A 245 -12.36 -10.75 -15.33
C ASP A 245 -11.63 -10.52 -16.67
N PHE A 246 -11.99 -9.46 -17.40
CA PHE A 246 -11.35 -9.10 -18.67
C PHE A 246 -9.83 -8.88 -18.52
N PHE A 247 -9.38 -8.22 -17.45
CA PHE A 247 -7.94 -8.03 -17.21
C PHE A 247 -7.25 -9.31 -16.74
N ILE A 248 -7.93 -10.12 -15.94
CA ILE A 248 -7.41 -11.40 -15.48
C ILE A 248 -7.20 -12.35 -16.68
N ASP A 249 -8.11 -12.36 -17.65
CA ASP A 249 -8.01 -13.20 -18.84
C ASP A 249 -6.83 -12.83 -19.76
N GLN A 250 -6.28 -11.61 -19.62
CA GLN A 250 -5.08 -11.16 -20.36
C GLN A 250 -3.76 -11.64 -19.71
N ILE A 251 -3.80 -12.22 -18.51
CA ILE A 251 -2.61 -12.75 -17.85
C ILE A 251 -2.17 -14.02 -18.61
N SER A 252 -0.95 -14.00 -19.15
CA SER A 252 -0.41 -15.09 -19.95
C SER A 252 -0.04 -16.33 -19.12
N ASP A 253 0.37 -16.16 -17.88
CA ASP A 253 0.71 -17.24 -16.96
C ASP A 253 -0.56 -17.85 -16.33
N ASP A 254 -0.79 -19.13 -16.56
CA ASP A 254 -2.00 -19.85 -16.09
C ASP A 254 -2.11 -19.90 -14.57
N ALA A 255 -0.99 -20.06 -13.85
CA ALA A 255 -0.99 -20.13 -12.39
C ALA A 255 -1.30 -18.75 -11.76
N GLN A 256 -0.72 -17.70 -12.34
CA GLN A 256 -1.02 -16.32 -11.92
C GLN A 256 -2.46 -15.95 -12.23
N ARG A 257 -2.99 -16.36 -13.40
CA ARG A 257 -4.38 -16.11 -13.80
C ARG A 257 -5.37 -16.79 -12.84
N GLU A 258 -5.13 -18.06 -12.50
CA GLU A 258 -5.96 -18.79 -11.54
C GLU A 258 -5.91 -18.16 -10.14
N THR A 259 -4.72 -17.75 -9.69
CA THR A 259 -4.55 -17.02 -8.41
C THR A 259 -5.32 -15.70 -8.41
N ALA A 260 -5.30 -14.95 -9.51
CA ALA A 260 -6.05 -13.70 -9.64
C ALA A 260 -7.56 -13.92 -9.61
N ARG A 261 -8.07 -14.99 -10.25
CA ARG A 261 -9.50 -15.38 -10.17
C ARG A 261 -9.93 -15.73 -8.76
N GLN A 262 -9.11 -16.50 -8.03
CA GLN A 262 -9.40 -16.85 -6.64
C GLN A 262 -9.45 -15.60 -5.74
N LYS A 263 -8.53 -14.65 -5.90
CA LYS A 263 -8.53 -13.37 -5.18
C LYS A 263 -9.76 -12.52 -5.49
N LEU A 264 -10.16 -12.46 -6.77
CA LEU A 264 -11.41 -11.77 -7.16
C LEU A 264 -12.63 -12.44 -6.53
N ALA A 265 -12.68 -13.79 -6.52
CA ALA A 265 -13.77 -14.51 -5.88
C ALA A 265 -13.83 -14.28 -4.35
N GLN A 266 -12.70 -14.08 -3.71
CA GLN A 266 -12.65 -13.75 -2.27
C GLN A 266 -13.26 -12.38 -1.98
N ILE A 267 -12.87 -11.32 -2.74
CA ILE A 267 -13.42 -9.98 -2.50
C ILE A 267 -14.91 -9.88 -2.81
N LEU A 268 -15.42 -10.69 -3.74
CA LEU A 268 -16.85 -10.74 -4.05
C LEU A 268 -17.70 -11.47 -2.98
N ARG A 269 -17.07 -12.20 -2.07
CA ARG A 269 -17.73 -12.86 -0.92
C ARG A 269 -17.68 -12.02 0.35
N PHE A 270 -16.79 -11.05 0.38
CA PHE A 270 -16.64 -10.10 1.47
C PHE A 270 -17.75 -9.03 1.44
#